data_1b8139c8ebf12fd296922cc6b1c8943d
#
_entry.id   1b8139c8ebf12fd296922cc6b1c8943d
#
_cell.length_a   1.000
_cell.length_b   1.000
_cell.length_c   1.000
_cell.angle_alpha   90.00
_cell.angle_beta   90.00
_cell.angle_gamma   90.00
#
_symmetry.space_group_name_H-M   'P 1'
#
loop_
_entity.id
_entity.type
_entity.pdbx_description
1 polymer ?
#
loop_
_entity_poly.entity_id
_entity_poly.type
_entity_poly.pdbx_seq_one_letter_code
_entity_poly.pdbx_strand_id
1 'polypeptide(L)'
;MKKIVILFNLNRHQFEYETEFDSEYTIDSIYSALCDKYNVYKLEADKNFEWIKRLKEINPDLVFNVCEGFNGPARESVYGAILEQLKINYSGPDSTNLLMCHNKYLVKNILKNSFLVPFGYTIANKEELEVIKNIEYPVIIKLNSEGSSMGMTKDSIVYNYENLHKEVCKLLDKYDRTVLIEQYIPGKDISMAYVEGLGALGPCIVNCDSEFYDYEMKSIKDDTVDIKTLDGEFSDLKNIVCKMDNRLDIKGYAKLDFRLHDDKYYLIEINSQVSFHPEGEFIICAKKNGYEFNDIVRYIVSRALTISKKINSIGIRGDINE
;
A
#
# COMPACT_ATOMS: atom_id res chain seq x y z
N MET A 1 16.78 8.16 -25.81
CA MET A 1 16.50 7.81 -24.40
C MET A 1 15.09 7.27 -24.30
N LYS A 2 14.85 6.28 -23.45
CA LYS A 2 13.49 5.76 -23.21
C LYS A 2 12.63 6.83 -22.54
N LYS A 3 11.34 6.85 -22.88
CA LYS A 3 10.35 7.77 -22.30
C LYS A 3 9.71 7.14 -21.07
N ILE A 4 9.79 7.80 -19.94
CA ILE A 4 9.13 7.39 -18.69
C ILE A 4 8.08 8.45 -18.34
N VAL A 5 6.87 8.02 -18.06
CA VAL A 5 5.83 8.90 -17.49
C VAL A 5 5.68 8.57 -16.01
N ILE A 6 5.84 9.55 -15.14
CA ILE A 6 5.42 9.46 -13.74
C ILE A 6 3.94 9.82 -13.73
N LEU A 7 3.08 8.84 -13.43
CA LEU A 7 1.64 9.01 -13.34
C LEU A 7 1.24 9.03 -11.86
N PHE A 8 0.59 10.13 -11.42
CA PHE A 8 0.36 10.39 -10.00
C PHE A 8 -0.97 11.10 -9.74
N ASN A 9 -1.45 11.04 -8.50
CA ASN A 9 -2.44 11.95 -7.95
C ASN A 9 -1.71 12.89 -6.97
N LEU A 10 -2.02 14.19 -7.00
CA LEU A 10 -1.33 15.18 -6.18
C LEU A 10 -2.14 15.53 -4.94
N ASN A 11 -1.49 15.44 -3.77
CA ASN A 11 -2.07 15.90 -2.51
C ASN A 11 -2.08 17.44 -2.48
N ARG A 12 -3.28 18.03 -2.39
CA ARG A 12 -3.50 19.46 -2.26
C ARG A 12 -4.07 19.86 -0.90
N HIS A 13 -4.23 18.86 -0.01
CA HIS A 13 -4.81 19.03 1.34
C HIS A 13 -6.22 19.64 1.33
N GLN A 14 -7.00 19.35 0.27
CA GLN A 14 -8.36 19.85 0.13
C GLN A 14 -9.42 18.87 0.64
N PHE A 15 -9.11 17.58 0.55
CA PHE A 15 -10.04 16.51 0.89
C PHE A 15 -9.33 15.41 1.67
N GLU A 16 -10.07 14.74 2.57
CA GLU A 16 -9.54 13.63 3.41
C GLU A 16 -8.95 12.49 2.57
N TYR A 17 -9.53 12.15 1.42
CA TYR A 17 -9.02 11.08 0.56
C TYR A 17 -7.66 11.40 -0.11
N GLU A 18 -7.26 12.67 -0.14
CA GLU A 18 -5.96 13.07 -0.69
C GLU A 18 -4.79 12.74 0.25
N THR A 19 -5.06 12.31 1.48
CA THR A 19 -4.01 11.98 2.46
C THR A 19 -3.07 10.88 1.95
N GLU A 20 -3.54 10.01 1.08
CA GLU A 20 -2.72 8.97 0.46
C GLU A 20 -2.01 9.44 -0.81
N PHE A 21 -2.39 10.59 -1.36
CA PHE A 21 -1.75 11.14 -2.56
C PHE A 21 -0.36 11.68 -2.25
N ASP A 22 0.54 11.55 -3.20
CA ASP A 22 1.89 12.05 -3.05
C ASP A 22 1.97 13.59 -3.10
N SER A 23 2.94 14.14 -2.39
CA SER A 23 3.30 15.56 -2.44
C SER A 23 4.09 15.88 -3.71
N GLU A 24 4.14 17.18 -4.10
CA GLU A 24 5.04 17.63 -5.17
C GLU A 24 6.50 17.24 -4.90
N TYR A 25 6.93 17.32 -3.64
CA TYR A 25 8.28 16.93 -3.23
C TYR A 25 8.58 15.46 -3.55
N THR A 26 7.64 14.54 -3.30
CA THR A 26 7.80 13.12 -3.65
C THR A 26 7.92 12.94 -5.16
N ILE A 27 7.03 13.58 -5.93
CA ILE A 27 7.03 13.49 -7.40
C ILE A 27 8.31 14.07 -8.00
N ASP A 28 8.80 15.20 -7.47
CA ASP A 28 10.03 15.83 -7.91
C ASP A 28 11.28 15.02 -7.53
N SER A 29 11.23 14.32 -6.42
CA SER A 29 12.28 13.38 -6.01
C SER A 29 12.38 12.19 -6.98
N ILE A 30 11.23 11.61 -7.38
CA ILE A 30 11.19 10.54 -8.39
C ILE A 30 11.69 11.06 -9.73
N TYR A 31 11.24 12.24 -10.16
CA TYR A 31 11.70 12.86 -11.40
C TYR A 31 13.22 13.05 -11.40
N SER A 32 13.76 13.62 -10.31
CA SER A 32 15.21 13.88 -10.16
C SER A 32 16.04 12.60 -10.17
N ALA A 33 15.51 11.50 -9.62
CA ALA A 33 16.17 10.20 -9.66
C ALA A 33 16.29 9.61 -11.08
N LEU A 34 15.44 10.03 -12.02
CA LEU A 34 15.31 9.41 -13.34
C LEU A 34 15.77 10.29 -14.50
N CYS A 35 15.73 11.62 -14.39
CA CYS A 35 15.86 12.55 -15.50
C CYS A 35 17.26 12.57 -16.16
N ASP A 36 18.31 12.09 -15.49
CA ASP A 36 19.66 11.94 -16.06
C ASP A 36 19.78 10.73 -17.01
N LYS A 37 18.90 9.71 -16.86
CA LYS A 37 18.96 8.45 -17.63
C LYS A 37 17.83 8.28 -18.62
N TYR A 38 16.72 8.98 -18.43
CA TYR A 38 15.49 8.82 -19.20
C TYR A 38 14.90 10.15 -19.63
N ASN A 39 14.05 10.13 -20.64
CA ASN A 39 13.21 11.26 -20.99
C ASN A 39 11.92 11.20 -20.15
N VAL A 40 11.86 11.96 -19.05
CA VAL A 40 10.84 11.83 -18.02
C VAL A 40 9.76 12.90 -18.18
N TYR A 41 8.50 12.48 -18.08
CA TYR A 41 7.32 13.33 -18.10
C TYR A 41 6.53 13.15 -16.80
N LYS A 42 6.09 14.24 -16.18
CA LYS A 42 5.13 14.23 -15.08
C LYS A 42 3.73 14.36 -15.64
N LEU A 43 2.83 13.46 -15.30
CA LEU A 43 1.44 13.45 -15.73
C LEU A 43 0.51 13.19 -14.55
N GLU A 44 -0.23 14.21 -14.18
CA GLU A 44 -1.26 14.06 -13.15
C GLU A 44 -2.48 13.34 -13.72
N ALA A 45 -2.94 12.32 -13.00
CA ALA A 45 -4.14 11.59 -13.33
C ALA A 45 -5.36 12.28 -12.69
N ASP A 46 -6.17 12.92 -13.53
CA ASP A 46 -7.41 13.60 -13.12
C ASP A 46 -8.62 12.65 -13.04
N LYS A 47 -9.70 13.13 -12.42
CA LYS A 47 -10.94 12.35 -12.24
C LYS A 47 -11.70 12.09 -13.55
N ASN A 48 -11.43 12.86 -14.60
CA ASN A 48 -12.13 12.82 -15.87
C ASN A 48 -11.45 11.93 -16.91
N PHE A 49 -10.30 11.32 -16.53
CA PHE A 49 -9.49 10.45 -17.39
C PHE A 49 -8.92 11.14 -18.64
N GLU A 50 -8.83 12.47 -18.67
CA GLU A 50 -8.20 13.20 -19.79
C GLU A 50 -6.70 12.90 -19.92
N TRP A 51 -6.06 12.51 -18.83
CA TRP A 51 -4.68 12.06 -18.82
C TRP A 51 -4.42 10.88 -19.77
N ILE A 52 -5.41 10.04 -20.09
CA ILE A 52 -5.27 8.89 -21.01
C ILE A 52 -4.92 9.38 -22.41
N LYS A 53 -5.55 10.46 -22.89
CA LYS A 53 -5.25 11.05 -24.18
C LYS A 53 -3.80 11.54 -24.23
N ARG A 54 -3.39 12.29 -23.21
CA ARG A 54 -2.02 12.83 -23.09
C ARG A 54 -0.99 11.69 -22.98
N LEU A 55 -1.30 10.64 -22.22
CA LEU A 55 -0.44 9.47 -22.10
C LEU A 55 -0.20 8.80 -23.48
N LYS A 56 -1.25 8.63 -24.28
CA LYS A 56 -1.15 8.09 -25.64
C LYS A 56 -0.33 8.99 -26.58
N GLU A 57 -0.47 10.31 -26.46
CA GLU A 57 0.33 11.27 -27.25
C GLU A 57 1.83 11.21 -26.89
N ILE A 58 2.16 11.06 -25.60
CA ILE A 58 3.54 10.86 -25.15
C ILE A 58 4.10 9.52 -25.66
N ASN A 59 3.27 8.48 -25.67
CA ASN A 59 3.63 7.11 -26.05
C ASN A 59 4.87 6.63 -25.28
N PRO A 60 4.76 6.40 -23.95
CA PRO A 60 5.89 6.06 -23.10
C PRO A 60 6.35 4.61 -23.29
N ASP A 61 7.63 4.35 -23.01
CA ASP A 61 8.17 2.99 -22.87
C ASP A 61 7.74 2.37 -21.53
N LEU A 62 7.50 3.19 -20.50
CA LEU A 62 7.07 2.76 -19.16
C LEU A 62 6.32 3.89 -18.44
N VAL A 63 5.31 3.53 -17.69
CA VAL A 63 4.65 4.39 -16.70
C VAL A 63 5.17 4.02 -15.30
N PHE A 64 5.74 4.99 -14.57
CA PHE A 64 5.98 4.87 -13.13
C PHE A 64 4.67 5.25 -12.44
N ASN A 65 3.91 4.24 -11.98
CA ASN A 65 2.57 4.45 -11.45
C ASN A 65 2.61 4.63 -9.91
N VAL A 66 2.21 5.81 -9.46
CA VAL A 66 2.02 6.14 -8.03
C VAL A 66 0.60 6.70 -7.78
N CYS A 67 -0.39 6.25 -8.56
CA CYS A 67 -1.77 6.69 -8.40
C CYS A 67 -2.49 5.90 -7.34
N GLU A 68 -3.12 6.60 -6.41
CA GLU A 68 -3.97 6.05 -5.35
C GLU A 68 -5.45 5.97 -5.75
N GLY A 69 -5.87 6.88 -6.63
CA GLY A 69 -7.24 6.93 -7.15
C GLY A 69 -8.23 7.68 -6.26
N PHE A 70 -9.39 8.01 -6.86
CA PHE A 70 -10.35 8.92 -6.24
C PHE A 70 -11.58 8.22 -5.66
N ASN A 71 -12.06 7.16 -6.30
CA ASN A 71 -13.38 6.62 -6.02
C ASN A 71 -13.39 5.09 -5.94
N GLY A 72 -14.20 4.58 -5.02
CA GLY A 72 -14.49 3.15 -4.89
C GLY A 72 -13.47 2.38 -4.05
N PRO A 73 -13.86 1.18 -3.57
CA PRO A 73 -13.00 0.34 -2.72
C PRO A 73 -11.87 -0.34 -3.48
N ALA A 74 -11.82 -0.19 -4.81
CA ALA A 74 -10.78 -0.74 -5.69
C ALA A 74 -9.99 0.37 -6.42
N ARG A 75 -10.01 1.60 -5.91
CA ARG A 75 -9.49 2.80 -6.59
C ARG A 75 -8.04 2.70 -7.04
N GLU A 76 -7.15 2.11 -6.24
CA GLU A 76 -5.74 1.92 -6.60
C GLU A 76 -5.58 1.02 -7.84
N SER A 77 -6.39 -0.03 -7.95
CA SER A 77 -6.28 -1.00 -9.03
C SER A 77 -6.75 -0.48 -10.39
N VAL A 78 -7.56 0.59 -10.41
CA VAL A 78 -8.14 1.15 -11.65
C VAL A 78 -7.06 1.59 -12.63
N TYR A 79 -6.01 2.26 -12.13
CA TYR A 79 -4.93 2.74 -13.00
C TYR A 79 -4.12 1.59 -13.59
N GLY A 80 -3.79 0.57 -12.79
CA GLY A 80 -3.16 -0.65 -13.28
C GLY A 80 -4.00 -1.32 -14.38
N ALA A 81 -5.31 -1.50 -14.14
CA ALA A 81 -6.23 -2.13 -15.10
C ALA A 81 -6.36 -1.32 -16.42
N ILE A 82 -6.39 0.02 -16.33
CA ILE A 82 -6.40 0.87 -17.53
C ILE A 82 -5.10 0.73 -18.31
N LEU A 83 -3.94 0.75 -17.66
CA LEU A 83 -2.63 0.59 -18.31
C LEU A 83 -2.50 -0.80 -18.94
N GLU A 84 -2.97 -1.84 -18.28
CA GLU A 84 -3.05 -3.21 -18.83
C GLU A 84 -3.93 -3.27 -20.08
N GLN A 85 -5.14 -2.70 -20.03
CA GLN A 85 -6.04 -2.65 -21.16
C GLN A 85 -5.45 -1.87 -22.36
N LEU A 86 -4.66 -0.83 -22.06
CA LEU A 86 -3.97 -0.04 -23.08
C LEU A 86 -2.67 -0.69 -23.58
N LYS A 87 -2.27 -1.83 -23.00
CA LYS A 87 -1.01 -2.53 -23.29
C LYS A 87 0.23 -1.63 -23.05
N ILE A 88 0.15 -0.77 -22.04
CA ILE A 88 1.24 0.12 -21.63
C ILE A 88 1.97 -0.50 -20.44
N ASN A 89 3.28 -0.69 -20.55
CA ASN A 89 4.10 -1.15 -19.43
C ASN A 89 4.10 -0.15 -18.29
N TYR A 90 4.03 -0.66 -17.05
CA TYR A 90 4.11 0.18 -15.87
C TYR A 90 4.89 -0.50 -14.73
N SER A 91 5.42 0.31 -13.82
CA SER A 91 6.10 -0.17 -12.61
C SER A 91 5.10 -0.55 -11.52
N GLY A 92 5.57 -1.36 -10.58
CA GLY A 92 4.80 -1.72 -9.41
C GLY A 92 3.89 -2.94 -9.58
N PRO A 93 3.00 -3.15 -8.62
CA PRO A 93 2.07 -4.27 -8.59
C PRO A 93 1.08 -4.23 -9.77
N ASP A 94 0.61 -5.39 -10.19
CA ASP A 94 -0.46 -5.45 -11.18
C ASP A 94 -1.83 -5.12 -10.56
N SER A 95 -2.85 -4.95 -11.41
CA SER A 95 -4.19 -4.57 -10.95
C SER A 95 -4.79 -5.58 -9.96
N THR A 96 -4.42 -6.86 -10.08
CA THR A 96 -4.88 -7.93 -9.17
C THR A 96 -4.24 -7.77 -7.78
N ASN A 97 -2.93 -7.56 -7.72
CA ASN A 97 -2.24 -7.32 -6.46
C ASN A 97 -2.73 -6.04 -5.78
N LEU A 98 -2.91 -4.94 -6.53
CA LEU A 98 -3.45 -3.69 -6.01
C LEU A 98 -4.83 -3.91 -5.38
N LEU A 99 -5.76 -4.55 -6.08
CA LEU A 99 -7.09 -4.85 -5.56
C LEU A 99 -7.06 -5.74 -4.30
N MET A 100 -6.28 -6.82 -4.37
CA MET A 100 -6.20 -7.81 -3.29
C MET A 100 -5.58 -7.22 -2.01
N CYS A 101 -4.46 -6.52 -2.12
CA CYS A 101 -3.75 -5.98 -0.96
C CYS A 101 -4.47 -4.79 -0.33
N HIS A 102 -5.16 -3.97 -1.13
CA HIS A 102 -5.98 -2.88 -0.62
C HIS A 102 -7.14 -3.37 0.28
N ASN A 103 -7.63 -4.59 0.08
CA ASN A 103 -8.64 -5.22 0.93
C ASN A 103 -7.98 -6.02 2.07
N LYS A 104 -7.88 -5.40 3.25
CA LYS A 104 -7.20 -5.96 4.43
C LYS A 104 -7.77 -7.31 4.87
N TYR A 105 -9.09 -7.45 4.87
CA TYR A 105 -9.75 -8.70 5.27
C TYR A 105 -9.48 -9.84 4.28
N LEU A 106 -9.52 -9.53 2.97
CA LEU A 106 -9.28 -10.52 1.92
C LEU A 106 -7.85 -11.08 2.02
N VAL A 107 -6.84 -10.21 2.05
CA VAL A 107 -5.44 -10.66 2.09
C VAL A 107 -5.13 -11.46 3.35
N LYS A 108 -5.68 -11.07 4.50
CA LYS A 108 -5.52 -11.83 5.75
C LYS A 108 -6.19 -13.20 5.69
N ASN A 109 -7.36 -13.31 5.07
CA ASN A 109 -8.03 -14.61 4.89
C ASN A 109 -7.24 -15.55 3.98
N ILE A 110 -6.53 -15.04 2.99
CA ILE A 110 -5.63 -15.86 2.14
C ILE A 110 -4.44 -16.38 2.98
N LEU A 111 -3.94 -15.57 3.91
CA LEU A 111 -2.69 -15.83 4.64
C LEU A 111 -2.89 -16.55 5.99
N LYS A 112 -4.06 -16.48 6.62
CA LYS A 112 -4.32 -16.90 8.02
C LYS A 112 -3.94 -18.35 8.36
N ASN A 113 -3.94 -19.26 7.40
CA ASN A 113 -3.58 -20.66 7.64
C ASN A 113 -2.07 -20.92 7.67
N SER A 114 -1.26 -19.94 7.28
CA SER A 114 0.19 -20.07 7.15
C SER A 114 0.97 -19.00 7.91
N PHE A 115 0.32 -17.91 8.29
CA PHE A 115 0.96 -16.76 8.92
C PHE A 115 0.10 -16.23 10.06
N LEU A 116 0.75 -15.55 11.00
CA LEU A 116 0.04 -14.86 12.07
C LEU A 116 -0.61 -13.59 11.52
N VAL A 117 -1.93 -13.55 11.59
CA VAL A 117 -2.77 -12.40 11.23
C VAL A 117 -3.79 -12.18 12.34
N PRO A 118 -4.19 -10.94 12.65
CA PRO A 118 -5.29 -10.70 13.57
C PRO A 118 -6.57 -11.38 13.06
N PHE A 119 -7.28 -12.02 13.97
CA PHE A 119 -8.63 -12.50 13.67
C PHE A 119 -9.59 -11.32 13.52
N GLY A 120 -10.53 -11.36 12.59
CA GLY A 120 -11.40 -10.22 12.36
C GLY A 120 -12.69 -10.55 11.62
N TYR A 121 -13.57 -9.54 11.57
CA TYR A 121 -14.85 -9.53 10.89
C TYR A 121 -15.00 -8.28 10.03
N THR A 122 -15.79 -8.36 8.98
CA THR A 122 -16.21 -7.20 8.19
C THR A 122 -17.69 -6.92 8.42
N ILE A 123 -18.03 -5.62 8.52
CA ILE A 123 -19.39 -5.13 8.71
C ILE A 123 -19.68 -4.14 7.57
N ALA A 124 -20.70 -4.45 6.78
CA ALA A 124 -21.16 -3.59 5.69
C ALA A 124 -22.40 -2.75 6.06
N ASN A 125 -23.17 -3.19 7.05
CA ASN A 125 -24.36 -2.49 7.55
C ASN A 125 -24.54 -2.74 9.06
N LYS A 126 -25.37 -1.90 9.71
CA LYS A 126 -25.53 -1.92 11.17
C LYS A 126 -26.21 -3.21 11.68
N GLU A 127 -27.03 -3.85 10.88
CA GLU A 127 -27.75 -5.07 11.22
C GLU A 127 -26.78 -6.26 11.45
N GLU A 128 -25.63 -6.26 10.78
CA GLU A 128 -24.59 -7.29 10.93
C GLU A 128 -23.90 -7.25 12.31
N LEU A 129 -23.99 -6.14 13.06
CA LEU A 129 -23.38 -6.00 14.40
C LEU A 129 -23.94 -7.02 15.41
N GLU A 130 -25.19 -7.46 15.23
CA GLU A 130 -25.81 -8.45 16.12
C GLU A 130 -25.04 -9.80 16.12
N VAL A 131 -24.39 -10.16 15.01
CA VAL A 131 -23.69 -11.44 14.85
C VAL A 131 -22.39 -11.47 15.66
N ILE A 132 -21.82 -10.30 15.99
CA ILE A 132 -20.51 -10.19 16.65
C ILE A 132 -20.59 -9.72 18.11
N LYS A 133 -21.75 -9.85 18.76
CA LYS A 133 -21.93 -9.42 20.16
C LYS A 133 -20.95 -10.08 21.15
N ASN A 134 -20.53 -11.31 20.89
CA ASN A 134 -19.76 -12.15 21.80
C ASN A 134 -18.32 -12.38 21.33
N ILE A 135 -17.68 -11.34 20.78
CA ILE A 135 -16.25 -11.41 20.38
C ILE A 135 -15.34 -11.17 21.58
N GLU A 136 -14.10 -11.61 21.45
CA GLU A 136 -13.05 -11.32 22.44
C GLU A 136 -12.53 -9.88 22.26
N TYR A 137 -12.27 -9.21 23.38
CA TYR A 137 -11.73 -7.84 23.42
C TYR A 137 -10.30 -7.84 24.00
N PRO A 138 -9.45 -6.83 23.69
CA PRO A 138 -9.74 -5.63 22.91
C PRO A 138 -9.75 -5.90 21.38
N VAL A 139 -10.52 -5.09 20.65
CA VAL A 139 -10.51 -5.08 19.20
C VAL A 139 -10.21 -3.68 18.68
N ILE A 140 -9.69 -3.61 17.44
CA ILE A 140 -9.46 -2.37 16.71
C ILE A 140 -10.42 -2.26 15.53
N ILE A 141 -10.98 -1.08 15.33
CA ILE A 141 -11.97 -0.78 14.30
C ILE A 141 -11.33 0.14 13.25
N LYS A 142 -11.45 -0.23 11.98
CA LYS A 142 -10.88 0.54 10.85
C LYS A 142 -11.65 0.29 9.55
N LEU A 143 -11.41 1.12 8.54
CA LEU A 143 -11.92 0.87 7.21
C LEU A 143 -11.18 -0.30 6.55
N ASN A 144 -11.92 -1.19 5.88
CA ASN A 144 -11.33 -2.40 5.29
C ASN A 144 -10.44 -2.10 4.07
N SER A 145 -10.82 -1.11 3.25
CA SER A 145 -10.18 -0.79 1.98
C SER A 145 -9.81 0.69 1.90
N GLU A 146 -9.10 1.17 2.92
CA GLU A 146 -8.52 2.51 2.97
C GLU A 146 -7.19 2.47 3.71
N GLY A 147 -6.23 3.28 3.30
CA GLY A 147 -4.92 3.41 3.92
C GLY A 147 -4.80 4.62 4.87
N SER A 148 -3.58 5.02 5.17
CA SER A 148 -3.22 6.21 5.98
C SER A 148 -4.00 6.37 7.28
N SER A 149 -4.44 5.26 7.90
CA SER A 149 -5.27 5.26 9.12
C SER A 149 -6.56 6.08 9.00
N MET A 150 -7.10 6.27 7.78
CA MET A 150 -8.32 7.06 7.53
C MET A 150 -9.48 6.60 8.43
N GLY A 151 -10.10 7.56 9.12
CA GLY A 151 -11.19 7.30 10.05
C GLY A 151 -10.78 6.74 11.41
N MET A 152 -9.50 6.42 11.63
CA MET A 152 -8.99 5.91 12.91
C MET A 152 -8.66 7.05 13.87
N THR A 153 -9.04 6.86 15.12
CA THR A 153 -8.75 7.76 16.24
C THR A 153 -8.36 6.91 17.46
N LYS A 154 -7.96 7.55 18.55
CA LYS A 154 -7.73 6.86 19.84
C LYS A 154 -8.91 6.02 20.33
N ASP A 155 -10.15 6.33 19.89
CA ASP A 155 -11.34 5.58 20.22
C ASP A 155 -11.55 4.34 19.32
N SER A 156 -10.67 4.10 18.35
CA SER A 156 -10.73 2.93 17.45
C SER A 156 -10.35 1.62 18.16
N ILE A 157 -9.66 1.66 19.29
CA ILE A 157 -9.43 0.48 20.15
C ILE A 157 -10.55 0.43 21.18
N VAL A 158 -11.32 -0.66 21.17
CA VAL A 158 -12.49 -0.81 22.04
C VAL A 158 -12.43 -2.06 22.87
N TYR A 159 -13.02 -2.00 24.08
CA TYR A 159 -12.91 -3.02 25.12
C TYR A 159 -14.25 -3.66 25.48
N ASN A 160 -15.34 -3.24 24.82
CA ASN A 160 -16.69 -3.76 25.04
C ASN A 160 -17.59 -3.51 23.83
N TYR A 161 -18.74 -4.19 23.81
CA TYR A 161 -19.70 -4.12 22.72
C TYR A 161 -20.33 -2.74 22.53
N GLU A 162 -20.59 -1.99 23.61
CA GLU A 162 -21.21 -0.66 23.54
C GLU A 162 -20.32 0.31 22.75
N ASN A 163 -19.04 0.37 23.08
CA ASN A 163 -18.07 1.20 22.37
C ASN A 163 -17.84 0.70 20.92
N LEU A 164 -17.80 -0.61 20.72
CA LEU A 164 -17.71 -1.21 19.39
C LEU A 164 -18.89 -0.76 18.52
N HIS A 165 -20.12 -0.93 19.01
CA HIS A 165 -21.32 -0.54 18.27
C HIS A 165 -21.31 0.95 17.92
N LYS A 166 -20.96 1.82 18.85
CA LYS A 166 -20.87 3.27 18.66
C LYS A 166 -19.86 3.62 17.55
N GLU A 167 -18.62 3.10 17.61
CA GLU A 167 -17.57 3.46 16.67
C GLU A 167 -17.83 2.86 15.27
N VAL A 168 -18.35 1.63 15.17
CA VAL A 168 -18.72 1.06 13.87
C VAL A 168 -19.85 1.86 13.23
N CYS A 169 -20.91 2.23 13.99
CA CYS A 169 -21.98 3.07 13.45
C CYS A 169 -21.47 4.42 12.96
N LYS A 170 -20.57 5.07 13.70
CA LYS A 170 -19.94 6.33 13.31
C LYS A 170 -19.17 6.20 11.98
N LEU A 171 -18.41 5.13 11.77
CA LEU A 171 -17.68 4.90 10.53
C LEU A 171 -18.64 4.61 9.36
N LEU A 172 -19.65 3.74 9.57
CA LEU A 172 -20.66 3.44 8.54
C LEU A 172 -21.48 4.66 8.13
N ASP A 173 -21.77 5.57 9.09
CA ASP A 173 -22.51 6.80 8.79
C ASP A 173 -21.66 7.87 8.07
N LYS A 174 -20.33 7.86 8.29
CA LYS A 174 -19.42 8.83 7.67
C LYS A 174 -18.89 8.35 6.31
N TYR A 175 -18.62 7.05 6.19
CA TYR A 175 -18.00 6.48 4.99
C TYR A 175 -18.90 5.42 4.36
N ASP A 176 -19.07 5.48 3.05
CA ASP A 176 -19.70 4.40 2.27
C ASP A 176 -18.68 3.28 2.04
N ARG A 177 -18.27 2.63 3.12
CA ARG A 177 -17.20 1.62 3.14
C ARG A 177 -17.47 0.55 4.18
N THR A 178 -17.03 -0.66 3.86
CA THR A 178 -17.01 -1.79 4.81
C THR A 178 -16.04 -1.49 5.95
N VAL A 179 -16.49 -1.69 7.18
CA VAL A 179 -15.70 -1.57 8.40
C VAL A 179 -15.09 -2.93 8.72
N LEU A 180 -13.82 -2.95 9.08
CA LEU A 180 -13.08 -4.11 9.58
C LEU A 180 -12.92 -3.99 11.09
N ILE A 181 -13.31 -5.04 11.81
CA ILE A 181 -13.13 -5.20 13.25
C ILE A 181 -12.13 -6.33 13.44
N GLU A 182 -11.00 -6.05 14.06
CA GLU A 182 -9.92 -7.02 14.26
C GLU A 182 -9.50 -7.13 15.71
N GLN A 183 -8.98 -8.28 16.09
CA GLN A 183 -8.21 -8.42 17.32
C GLN A 183 -7.15 -7.32 17.40
N TYR A 184 -7.12 -6.57 18.46
CA TYR A 184 -6.03 -5.62 18.71
C TYR A 184 -4.79 -6.39 19.16
N ILE A 185 -3.70 -6.24 18.41
CA ILE A 185 -2.40 -6.81 18.79
C ILE A 185 -1.58 -5.66 19.38
N PRO A 186 -1.27 -5.68 20.69
CA PRO A 186 -0.38 -4.70 21.28
C PRO A 186 1.05 -4.91 20.79
N GLY A 187 1.94 -3.92 20.95
CA GLY A 187 3.35 -4.05 20.62
C GLY A 187 3.85 -2.98 19.67
N LYS A 188 4.96 -3.25 18.99
CA LYS A 188 5.66 -2.27 18.15
C LYS A 188 5.28 -2.41 16.68
N ASP A 189 5.12 -1.27 16.00
CA ASP A 189 4.91 -1.24 14.55
C ASP A 189 6.25 -1.42 13.82
N ILE A 190 6.31 -2.44 12.98
CA ILE A 190 7.49 -2.78 12.18
C ILE A 190 7.06 -2.87 10.71
N SER A 191 7.78 -2.17 9.85
CA SER A 191 7.56 -2.22 8.40
C SER A 191 8.70 -2.91 7.69
N MET A 192 8.35 -3.65 6.64
CA MET A 192 9.26 -4.28 5.70
C MET A 192 8.92 -3.81 4.28
N ALA A 193 9.93 -3.55 3.47
CA ALA A 193 9.74 -3.43 2.03
C ALA A 193 9.99 -4.77 1.34
N TYR A 194 9.22 -5.06 0.31
CA TYR A 194 9.50 -6.12 -0.65
C TYR A 194 9.71 -5.48 -2.03
N VAL A 195 10.72 -5.95 -2.75
CA VAL A 195 10.96 -5.52 -4.13
C VAL A 195 11.28 -6.74 -4.96
N GLU A 196 10.53 -6.95 -6.04
CA GLU A 196 10.72 -8.08 -6.95
C GLU A 196 12.14 -8.11 -7.51
N GLY A 197 12.83 -9.22 -7.27
CA GLY A 197 14.24 -9.44 -7.65
C GLY A 197 15.26 -9.01 -6.60
N LEU A 198 14.91 -8.20 -5.60
CA LEU A 198 15.75 -7.91 -4.41
C LEU A 198 15.28 -8.70 -3.18
N GLY A 199 13.99 -9.09 -3.14
CA GLY A 199 13.38 -9.74 -1.99
C GLY A 199 12.99 -8.78 -0.87
N ALA A 200 13.00 -9.25 0.37
CA ALA A 200 12.62 -8.50 1.57
C ALA A 200 13.74 -7.57 2.04
N LEU A 201 13.45 -6.29 2.20
CA LEU A 201 14.34 -5.23 2.66
C LEU A 201 13.83 -4.64 3.98
N GLY A 202 14.72 -4.18 4.83
CA GLY A 202 14.39 -3.65 6.14
C GLY A 202 14.84 -4.54 7.28
N PRO A 203 14.23 -4.45 8.48
CA PRO A 203 13.04 -3.63 8.80
C PRO A 203 13.34 -2.18 9.19
N CYS A 204 12.27 -1.38 9.24
CA CYS A 204 12.22 -0.17 10.04
C CYS A 204 11.15 -0.28 11.14
N ILE A 205 11.29 0.52 12.18
CA ILE A 205 10.32 0.68 13.26
C ILE A 205 9.71 2.06 13.20
N VAL A 206 8.41 2.13 13.42
CA VAL A 206 7.69 3.40 13.60
C VAL A 206 7.48 3.61 15.09
N ASN A 207 8.19 4.58 15.67
CA ASN A 207 8.01 4.98 17.06
C ASN A 207 7.05 6.17 17.08
N CYS A 208 5.98 6.03 17.86
CA CYS A 208 5.05 7.10 18.15
C CYS A 208 4.72 7.06 19.66
N ASP A 209 4.35 8.20 20.22
CA ASP A 209 4.03 8.34 21.66
C ASP A 209 2.65 7.74 22.01
N SER A 210 1.90 7.23 21.03
CA SER A 210 0.58 6.61 21.21
C SER A 210 0.63 5.08 21.09
N GLU A 211 -0.46 4.41 21.50
CA GLU A 211 -0.61 2.95 21.38
C GLU A 211 -0.62 2.45 19.92
N PHE A 212 -0.86 3.35 18.95
CA PHE A 212 -0.77 3.06 17.52
C PHE A 212 -0.59 4.36 16.71
N TYR A 213 -0.11 4.23 15.50
CA TYR A 213 0.13 5.31 14.55
C TYR A 213 -1.20 5.71 13.88
N ASP A 214 -1.87 6.74 14.41
CA ASP A 214 -3.21 7.16 13.98
C ASP A 214 -3.20 8.13 12.78
N TYR A 215 -4.40 8.55 12.37
CA TYR A 215 -4.60 9.42 11.22
C TYR A 215 -4.00 10.82 11.44
N GLU A 216 -4.14 11.39 12.64
CA GLU A 216 -3.62 12.72 12.95
C GLU A 216 -2.09 12.75 12.85
N MET A 217 -1.42 11.70 13.35
CA MET A 217 0.03 11.55 13.27
C MET A 217 0.53 11.35 11.83
N LYS A 218 -0.27 10.71 10.96
CA LYS A 218 0.09 10.52 9.54
C LYS A 218 -0.15 11.75 8.70
N SER A 219 -1.16 12.55 9.01
CA SER A 219 -1.58 13.71 8.22
C SER A 219 -0.82 15.01 8.54
N ILE A 220 -0.31 15.12 9.76
CA ILE A 220 0.51 16.25 10.20
C ILE A 220 1.95 15.72 10.30
N LYS A 221 2.95 16.48 9.80
CA LYS A 221 4.35 16.21 10.18
C LYS A 221 4.46 16.37 11.70
N ASP A 222 4.15 15.30 12.40
CA ASP A 222 4.21 15.27 13.85
C ASP A 222 5.65 14.93 14.24
N ASP A 223 6.34 15.89 14.88
CA ASP A 223 7.70 15.71 15.39
C ASP A 223 7.79 14.56 16.43
N THR A 224 6.65 13.98 16.82
CA THR A 224 6.58 12.83 17.74
C THR A 224 6.70 11.48 17.02
N VAL A 225 6.66 11.45 15.68
CA VAL A 225 6.81 10.22 14.89
C VAL A 225 8.24 10.11 14.37
N ASP A 226 8.91 9.05 14.77
CA ASP A 226 10.30 8.77 14.43
C ASP A 226 10.40 7.40 13.77
N ILE A 227 10.81 7.38 12.51
CA ILE A 227 10.99 6.16 11.73
C ILE A 227 12.46 5.83 11.65
N LYS A 228 12.87 4.70 12.22
CA LYS A 228 14.27 4.28 12.28
C LYS A 228 14.48 2.87 11.75
N THR A 229 15.65 2.65 11.18
CA THR A 229 16.13 1.29 10.91
C THR A 229 16.38 0.56 12.24
N LEU A 230 16.05 -0.73 12.28
CA LEU A 230 16.40 -1.58 13.40
C LEU A 230 17.76 -2.24 13.17
N ASP A 231 18.63 -2.23 14.20
CA ASP A 231 19.90 -2.96 14.15
C ASP A 231 19.66 -4.45 14.31
N GLY A 232 20.49 -5.25 13.64
CA GLY A 232 20.44 -6.72 13.71
C GLY A 232 20.06 -7.40 12.40
N GLU A 233 20.11 -8.73 12.44
CA GLU A 233 19.65 -9.60 11.35
C GLU A 233 18.21 -10.04 11.64
N PHE A 234 17.32 -9.79 10.70
CA PHE A 234 15.90 -10.16 10.79
C PHE A 234 15.57 -11.27 9.79
N SER A 235 16.39 -12.31 9.78
CA SER A 235 16.29 -13.43 8.83
C SER A 235 14.91 -14.09 8.86
N ASP A 236 14.32 -14.27 10.05
CA ASP A 236 13.00 -14.87 10.20
C ASP A 236 11.91 -14.00 9.58
N LEU A 237 11.93 -12.69 9.85
CA LEU A 237 10.96 -11.76 9.28
C LEU A 237 11.12 -11.64 7.76
N LYS A 238 12.35 -11.59 7.24
CA LYS A 238 12.62 -11.61 5.80
C LYS A 238 12.09 -12.90 5.16
N ASN A 239 12.28 -14.04 5.79
CA ASN A 239 11.74 -15.32 5.32
C ASN A 239 10.21 -15.34 5.32
N ILE A 240 9.56 -14.73 6.33
CA ILE A 240 8.11 -14.58 6.40
C ILE A 240 7.63 -13.76 5.19
N VAL A 241 8.23 -12.60 4.92
CA VAL A 241 7.88 -11.74 3.79
C VAL A 241 8.04 -12.46 2.44
N CYS A 242 9.18 -13.15 2.23
CA CYS A 242 9.40 -13.92 1.00
C CYS A 242 8.40 -15.08 0.82
N LYS A 243 7.98 -15.72 1.91
CA LYS A 243 6.93 -16.76 1.85
C LYS A 243 5.55 -16.18 1.58
N MET A 244 5.24 -14.97 2.09
CA MET A 244 4.01 -14.25 1.77
C MET A 244 3.98 -13.87 0.29
N ASP A 245 5.10 -13.36 -0.25
CA ASP A 245 5.24 -13.10 -1.68
C ASP A 245 4.95 -14.34 -2.53
N ASN A 246 5.57 -15.48 -2.21
CA ASN A 246 5.32 -16.74 -2.92
C ASN A 246 3.83 -17.17 -2.87
N ARG A 247 3.08 -16.74 -1.86
CA ARG A 247 1.66 -17.07 -1.71
C ARG A 247 0.74 -16.11 -2.47
N LEU A 248 1.12 -14.84 -2.54
CA LEU A 248 0.33 -13.76 -3.11
C LEU A 248 0.77 -13.39 -4.54
N ASP A 249 1.94 -13.87 -4.97
CA ASP A 249 2.57 -13.53 -6.26
C ASP A 249 2.69 -12.02 -6.46
N ILE A 250 3.28 -11.33 -5.45
CA ILE A 250 3.41 -9.87 -5.45
C ILE A 250 4.34 -9.43 -6.59
N LYS A 251 3.81 -8.64 -7.50
CA LYS A 251 4.57 -8.05 -8.60
C LYS A 251 5.14 -6.70 -8.20
N GLY A 252 6.33 -6.39 -8.70
CA GLY A 252 6.98 -5.09 -8.54
C GLY A 252 7.46 -4.85 -7.11
N TYR A 253 6.60 -4.35 -6.24
CA TYR A 253 6.96 -4.00 -4.86
C TYR A 253 5.74 -3.97 -3.93
N ALA A 254 6.02 -4.02 -2.62
CA ALA A 254 5.02 -3.78 -1.57
C ALA A 254 5.69 -3.34 -0.26
N LYS A 255 4.94 -2.68 0.61
CA LYS A 255 5.27 -2.47 2.02
C LYS A 255 4.38 -3.36 2.87
N LEU A 256 4.97 -4.10 3.81
CA LEU A 256 4.26 -5.00 4.70
C LEU A 256 4.42 -4.49 6.13
N ASP A 257 3.31 -4.23 6.80
CA ASP A 257 3.27 -3.70 8.16
C ASP A 257 2.90 -4.81 9.15
N PHE A 258 3.69 -4.91 10.21
CA PHE A 258 3.57 -5.94 11.24
C PHE A 258 3.47 -5.31 12.62
N ARG A 259 2.78 -6.00 13.53
CA ARG A 259 2.92 -5.82 14.98
C ARG A 259 3.87 -6.87 15.55
N LEU A 260 4.90 -6.42 16.23
CA LEU A 260 5.77 -7.29 17.03
C LEU A 260 5.21 -7.38 18.44
N HIS A 261 4.72 -8.56 18.81
CA HIS A 261 4.18 -8.88 20.13
C HIS A 261 4.68 -10.25 20.58
N ASP A 262 5.25 -10.33 21.78
CA ASP A 262 5.83 -11.56 22.34
C ASP A 262 6.76 -12.32 21.36
N ASP A 263 7.69 -11.59 20.76
CA ASP A 263 8.64 -12.08 19.74
C ASP A 263 7.99 -12.71 18.49
N LYS A 264 6.72 -12.37 18.22
CA LYS A 264 5.98 -12.83 17.04
C LYS A 264 5.55 -11.67 16.18
N TYR A 265 5.58 -11.89 14.86
CA TYR A 265 5.20 -10.90 13.86
C TYR A 265 3.79 -11.18 13.36
N TYR A 266 2.85 -10.29 13.67
CA TYR A 266 1.46 -10.34 13.18
C TYR A 266 1.32 -9.39 12.01
N LEU A 267 0.97 -9.89 10.83
CA LEU A 267 0.74 -9.05 9.65
C LEU A 267 -0.51 -8.19 9.86
N ILE A 268 -0.35 -6.89 9.76
CA ILE A 268 -1.44 -5.92 9.90
C ILE A 268 -2.01 -5.53 8.53
N GLU A 269 -1.14 -5.22 7.56
CA GLU A 269 -1.54 -4.88 6.21
C GLU A 269 -0.40 -5.07 5.21
N ILE A 270 -0.76 -5.14 3.94
CA ILE A 270 0.18 -5.09 2.81
C ILE A 270 -0.24 -3.91 1.93
N ASN A 271 0.63 -2.93 1.83
CA ASN A 271 0.44 -1.77 0.97
C ASN A 271 1.17 -2.04 -0.35
N SER A 272 0.42 -2.36 -1.39
CA SER A 272 0.96 -2.58 -2.73
C SER A 272 1.16 -1.27 -3.49
N GLN A 273 0.32 -0.26 -3.25
CA GLN A 273 0.61 1.12 -3.65
C GLN A 273 1.38 1.78 -2.50
N VAL A 274 2.69 2.00 -2.69
CA VAL A 274 3.56 2.55 -1.65
C VAL A 274 3.87 4.02 -1.92
N SER A 275 3.98 4.82 -0.86
CA SER A 275 4.54 6.16 -0.99
C SER A 275 6.05 6.08 -1.22
N PHE A 276 6.52 6.79 -2.23
CA PHE A 276 7.95 7.00 -2.52
C PHE A 276 8.49 8.27 -1.85
N HIS A 277 7.92 8.68 -0.71
CA HIS A 277 8.51 9.78 0.04
C HIS A 277 9.95 9.40 0.47
N PRO A 278 10.98 10.26 0.25
CA PRO A 278 12.38 9.92 0.55
C PRO A 278 12.68 9.56 2.01
N GLU A 279 11.81 9.95 2.93
CA GLU A 279 11.86 9.66 4.37
C GLU A 279 10.75 8.70 4.82
N GLY A 280 10.02 8.10 3.87
CA GLY A 280 8.96 7.13 4.15
C GLY A 280 9.51 5.74 4.47
N GLU A 281 8.68 4.92 5.12
CA GLU A 281 9.06 3.59 5.63
C GLU A 281 9.63 2.68 4.53
N PHE A 282 9.05 2.71 3.32
CA PHE A 282 9.53 1.90 2.20
C PHE A 282 10.97 2.23 1.83
N ILE A 283 11.31 3.52 1.75
CA ILE A 283 12.66 3.99 1.42
C ILE A 283 13.62 3.74 2.58
N ILE A 284 13.19 3.92 3.83
CA ILE A 284 14.01 3.63 5.03
C ILE A 284 14.35 2.13 5.10
N CYS A 285 13.40 1.25 4.79
CA CYS A 285 13.65 -0.19 4.66
C CYS A 285 14.68 -0.50 3.57
N ALA A 286 14.63 0.18 2.43
CA ALA A 286 15.62 0.03 1.36
C ALA A 286 17.01 0.49 1.80
N LYS A 287 17.11 1.64 2.48
CA LYS A 287 18.38 2.20 3.02
C LYS A 287 19.05 1.24 4.01
N LYS A 288 18.27 0.54 4.84
CA LYS A 288 18.80 -0.51 5.76
C LYS A 288 19.60 -1.59 5.00
N ASN A 289 19.27 -1.83 3.74
CA ASN A 289 19.93 -2.81 2.89
C ASN A 289 20.93 -2.18 1.89
N GLY A 290 21.29 -0.90 2.08
CA GLY A 290 22.30 -0.20 1.27
C GLY A 290 21.77 0.39 -0.04
N TYR A 291 20.45 0.50 -0.22
CA TYR A 291 19.86 1.14 -1.39
C TYR A 291 19.41 2.56 -1.05
N GLU A 292 20.09 3.55 -1.61
CA GLU A 292 19.62 4.93 -1.51
C GLU A 292 18.36 5.17 -2.38
N PHE A 293 17.68 6.29 -2.17
CA PHE A 293 16.45 6.64 -2.88
C PHE A 293 16.59 6.49 -4.41
N ASN A 294 17.68 7.07 -4.99
CA ASN A 294 17.91 6.99 -6.42
C ASN A 294 18.14 5.55 -6.90
N ASP A 295 18.78 4.72 -6.09
CA ASP A 295 19.10 3.34 -6.45
C ASP A 295 17.83 2.52 -6.56
N ILE A 296 16.92 2.63 -5.57
CA ILE A 296 15.70 1.84 -5.54
C ILE A 296 14.73 2.27 -6.64
N VAL A 297 14.55 3.58 -6.88
CA VAL A 297 13.70 4.10 -7.96
C VAL A 297 14.22 3.66 -9.33
N ARG A 298 15.53 3.78 -9.58
CA ARG A 298 16.17 3.34 -10.82
C ARG A 298 16.10 1.83 -11.00
N TYR A 299 16.26 1.06 -9.92
CA TYR A 299 16.14 -0.38 -9.97
C TYR A 299 14.73 -0.79 -10.41
N ILE A 300 13.70 -0.23 -9.79
CA ILE A 300 12.29 -0.52 -10.11
C ILE A 300 12.00 -0.22 -11.60
N VAL A 301 12.43 0.95 -12.11
CA VAL A 301 12.25 1.32 -13.52
C VAL A 301 13.01 0.36 -14.44
N SER A 302 14.27 0.07 -14.14
CA SER A 302 15.09 -0.85 -14.95
C SER A 302 14.49 -2.25 -15.00
N ARG A 303 14.02 -2.76 -13.85
CA ARG A 303 13.36 -4.05 -13.74
C ARG A 303 12.08 -4.09 -14.55
N ALA A 304 11.20 -3.09 -14.40
CA ALA A 304 9.93 -3.01 -15.13
C ALA A 304 10.11 -2.88 -16.66
N LEU A 305 11.18 -2.22 -17.11
CA LEU A 305 11.54 -2.16 -18.54
C LEU A 305 12.03 -3.51 -19.08
N THR A 306 12.62 -4.36 -18.24
CA THR A 306 13.18 -5.66 -18.64
C THR A 306 12.12 -6.75 -18.64
N ILE A 307 11.26 -6.75 -17.63
CA ILE A 307 10.11 -7.62 -17.53
C ILE A 307 9.00 -6.92 -18.33
N SER A 308 9.09 -6.93 -19.68
CA SER A 308 7.93 -6.59 -20.49
C SER A 308 6.77 -7.42 -19.92
N LYS A 309 5.84 -6.77 -19.20
CA LYS A 309 4.56 -7.38 -18.85
C LYS A 309 3.93 -7.64 -20.21
N LYS A 310 4.21 -8.81 -20.81
CA LYS A 310 3.48 -9.28 -21.98
C LYS A 310 2.06 -9.49 -21.50
N ILE A 311 1.28 -8.43 -21.56
CA ILE A 311 -0.16 -8.46 -21.44
C ILE A 311 -0.65 -9.14 -22.69
N ASN A 312 -0.49 -10.47 -22.73
CA ASN A 312 -1.00 -11.27 -23.81
C ASN A 312 -2.53 -11.29 -23.68
N SER A 313 -3.20 -10.94 -24.75
CA SER A 313 -4.61 -11.25 -24.94
C SER A 313 -4.87 -12.68 -24.49
N ILE A 314 -5.68 -12.84 -23.42
CA ILE A 314 -6.23 -14.12 -22.93
C ILE A 314 -5.24 -15.28 -23.06
N GLY A 315 -4.37 -15.48 -22.09
CA GLY A 315 -3.40 -16.54 -21.80
C GLY A 315 -3.33 -17.85 -22.59
N ILE A 316 -3.57 -17.83 -23.88
CA ILE A 316 -3.38 -18.99 -24.76
C ILE A 316 -1.92 -18.96 -25.21
N ARG A 317 -1.10 -19.89 -24.65
CA ARG A 317 0.23 -20.15 -25.17
C ARG A 317 0.09 -20.67 -26.58
N GLY A 318 0.28 -19.83 -27.60
CA GLY A 318 0.23 -20.26 -28.98
C GLY A 318 -0.01 -19.18 -30.01
N ASP A 319 -0.65 -18.07 -29.66
CA ASP A 319 -0.90 -16.98 -30.61
C ASP A 319 0.27 -15.99 -30.63
N ILE A 320 1.36 -16.43 -31.27
CA ILE A 320 2.45 -15.54 -31.70
C ILE A 320 2.20 -15.29 -33.18
N ASN A 321 1.23 -14.48 -33.55
CA ASN A 321 1.09 -13.85 -34.87
C ASN A 321 -0.20 -13.04 -34.89
N GLU A 322 -0.11 -11.77 -34.41
CA GLU A 322 -0.87 -10.64 -34.96
C GLU A 322 -0.15 -9.34 -34.59
#